data_b0bc6c358594ba06514f67fce8fa8885
#
_entry.id   b0bc6c358594ba06514f67fce8fa8885
#
_cell.length_a   1.000
_cell.length_b   1.000
_cell.length_c   1.000
_cell.angle_alpha   90.00
_cell.angle_beta   90.00
_cell.angle_gamma   90.00
#
_symmetry.space_group_name_H-M   'P 1'
#
loop_
_entity.id
_entity.type
_entity.pdbx_description
1 polymer ?
#
loop_
_entity_poly.entity_id
_entity_poly.type
_entity_poly.pdbx_seq_one_letter_code
_entity_poly.pdbx_strand_id
1 'polypeptide(L)'
;MKAPRSTHPYVKISGQWRYLYRAVDRDGDTVDFLLRAKRDHAAARAFFERAIDLHGVPEKITIDKSGANTAAITSIQADSGQPIEMRQSKYLNNLVEQDHRAVKRITRPMLGFKTFRCARILIAGIEVMHMIRKGQLGDIKDRSSSAANQFYLLAF
;
A
#
# COMPACT_ATOMS: atom_id res chain seq x y z
N MET A 1 16.65 15.47 9.14
CA MET A 1 15.19 15.53 9.39
C MET A 1 14.71 14.16 9.86
N LYS A 2 14.10 14.08 11.04
CA LYS A 2 13.53 12.83 11.54
C LYS A 2 12.27 12.46 10.72
N ALA A 3 12.08 11.16 10.47
CA ALA A 3 10.84 10.68 9.87
C ALA A 3 9.64 11.02 10.78
N PRO A 4 8.53 11.47 10.24
CA PRO A 4 7.33 11.70 11.04
C PRO A 4 6.89 10.41 11.75
N ARG A 5 6.40 10.55 12.98
CA ARG A 5 5.84 9.42 13.73
C ARG A 5 4.43 9.12 13.23
N SER A 6 4.32 8.16 12.33
CA SER A 6 3.03 7.71 11.79
C SER A 6 3.13 6.25 11.39
N THR A 7 2.01 5.57 11.38
CA THR A 7 1.86 4.18 10.91
C THR A 7 2.01 4.02 9.40
N HIS A 8 1.98 5.13 8.65
CA HIS A 8 2.17 5.10 7.21
C HIS A 8 3.66 5.06 6.85
N PRO A 9 4.06 4.27 5.85
CA PRO A 9 5.42 4.29 5.36
C PRO A 9 5.72 5.61 4.67
N TYR A 10 6.82 6.21 5.08
CA TYR A 10 7.38 7.39 4.44
C TYR A 10 8.57 7.01 3.59
N VAL A 11 8.70 7.69 2.47
CA VAL A 11 9.81 7.52 1.54
C VAL A 11 10.49 8.87 1.32
N LYS A 12 11.80 8.90 1.42
CA LYS A 12 12.58 10.13 1.20
C LYS A 12 12.89 10.28 -0.29
N ILE A 13 12.46 11.40 -0.88
CA ILE A 13 12.68 11.72 -2.29
C ILE A 13 13.23 13.13 -2.38
N SER A 14 14.41 13.30 -2.97
CA SER A 14 15.11 14.60 -3.06
C SER A 14 15.19 15.33 -1.71
N GLY A 15 15.46 14.59 -0.65
CA GLY A 15 15.54 15.13 0.71
C GLY A 15 14.19 15.41 1.39
N GLN A 16 13.08 15.20 0.71
CA GLN A 16 11.72 15.44 1.25
C GLN A 16 10.99 14.13 1.52
N TRP A 17 10.22 14.10 2.61
CA TRP A 17 9.39 12.97 2.94
C TRP A 17 8.13 12.93 2.08
N ARG A 18 7.89 11.77 1.45
CA ARG A 18 6.69 11.48 0.66
C ARG A 18 5.95 10.30 1.28
N TYR A 19 4.73 10.08 0.86
CA TYR A 19 3.80 9.15 1.49
C TYR A 19 3.51 7.97 0.59
N LEU A 20 3.66 6.77 1.14
CA LEU A 20 3.28 5.54 0.48
C LEU A 20 2.00 5.01 1.13
N TYR A 21 0.89 5.08 0.41
CA TYR A 21 -0.35 4.44 0.80
C TYR A 21 -0.27 2.95 0.46
N ARG A 22 -0.72 2.11 1.35
CA ARG A 22 -0.77 0.67 1.15
C ARG A 22 -2.02 0.08 1.77
N ALA A 23 -2.59 -0.94 1.10
CA ALA A 23 -3.69 -1.73 1.62
C ALA A 23 -3.34 -3.21 1.52
N VAL A 24 -3.69 -3.96 2.54
CA VAL A 24 -3.64 -5.42 2.56
C VAL A 24 -5.00 -5.96 2.93
N ASP A 25 -5.32 -7.17 2.47
CA ASP A 25 -6.52 -7.87 2.87
C ASP A 25 -6.33 -8.58 4.22
N ARG A 26 -7.36 -9.32 4.65
CA ARG A 26 -7.32 -10.05 5.92
C ARG A 26 -6.29 -11.16 5.96
N ASP A 27 -5.85 -11.67 4.81
CA ASP A 27 -4.86 -12.73 4.68
C ASP A 27 -3.43 -12.17 4.59
N GLY A 28 -3.29 -10.84 4.56
CA GLY A 28 -2.02 -10.14 4.45
C GLY A 28 -1.53 -9.93 3.02
N ASP A 29 -2.36 -10.24 2.02
CA ASP A 29 -2.04 -10.02 0.63
C ASP A 29 -2.19 -8.54 0.25
N THR A 30 -1.27 -8.04 -0.58
CA THR A 30 -1.30 -6.64 -1.02
C THR A 30 -2.47 -6.41 -1.97
N VAL A 31 -3.36 -5.49 -1.60
CA VAL A 31 -4.48 -5.06 -2.45
C VAL A 31 -4.03 -3.96 -3.40
N ASP A 32 -3.42 -2.91 -2.86
CA ASP A 32 -2.91 -1.79 -3.66
C ASP A 32 -1.84 -1.00 -2.91
N PHE A 33 -1.07 -0.21 -3.65
CA PHE A 33 -0.11 0.73 -3.13
C PHE A 33 -0.02 1.96 -4.04
N LEU A 34 0.21 3.13 -3.46
CA LEU A 34 0.25 4.40 -4.19
C LEU A 34 1.21 5.38 -3.52
N LEU A 35 2.19 5.87 -4.27
CA LEU A 35 3.10 6.92 -3.81
C LEU A 35 2.51 8.29 -4.11
N ARG A 36 2.42 9.15 -3.09
CA ARG A 36 1.90 10.52 -3.19
C ARG A 36 2.83 11.54 -2.53
N ALA A 37 2.83 12.73 -3.11
CA ALA A 37 3.62 13.84 -2.58
C ALA A 37 3.05 14.42 -1.29
N LYS A 38 1.73 14.40 -1.12
CA LYS A 38 1.01 14.95 0.03
C LYS A 38 0.16 13.88 0.69
N ARG A 39 -0.03 14.04 2.00
CA ARG A 39 -0.94 13.24 2.80
C ARG A 39 -2.16 14.11 3.16
N ASP A 40 -3.10 14.18 2.26
CA ASP A 40 -4.32 14.94 2.43
C ASP A 40 -5.56 14.10 2.05
N HIS A 41 -6.72 14.69 2.20
CA HIS A 41 -8.00 14.07 1.85
C HIS A 41 -8.04 13.63 0.37
N ALA A 42 -7.54 14.45 -0.54
CA ALA A 42 -7.55 14.15 -1.97
C ALA A 42 -6.66 12.95 -2.31
N ALA A 43 -5.48 12.84 -1.70
CA ALA A 43 -4.58 11.71 -1.88
C ALA A 43 -5.17 10.41 -1.31
N ALA A 44 -5.75 10.47 -0.12
CA ALA A 44 -6.43 9.33 0.49
C ALA A 44 -7.63 8.87 -0.34
N ARG A 45 -8.45 9.80 -0.80
CA ARG A 45 -9.60 9.50 -1.66
C ARG A 45 -9.16 8.84 -2.97
N ALA A 46 -8.16 9.38 -3.66
CA ALA A 46 -7.63 8.82 -4.89
C ALA A 46 -7.12 7.37 -4.70
N PHE A 47 -6.49 7.09 -3.58
CA PHE A 47 -6.04 5.75 -3.24
C PHE A 47 -7.19 4.76 -3.03
N PHE A 48 -8.18 5.12 -2.23
CA PHE A 48 -9.33 4.27 -1.96
C PHE A 48 -10.22 4.07 -3.20
N GLU A 49 -10.46 5.11 -3.99
CA GLU A 49 -11.21 5.00 -5.25
C GLU A 49 -10.52 4.02 -6.21
N ARG A 50 -9.22 4.15 -6.38
CA ARG A 50 -8.44 3.23 -7.23
C ARG A 50 -8.52 1.79 -6.73
N ALA A 51 -8.38 1.56 -5.43
CA ALA A 51 -8.46 0.22 -4.85
C ALA A 51 -9.86 -0.39 -5.04
N ILE A 52 -10.91 0.40 -4.85
CA ILE A 52 -12.30 -0.02 -5.06
C ILE A 52 -12.57 -0.31 -6.54
N ASP A 53 -12.11 0.51 -7.45
CA ASP A 53 -12.29 0.32 -8.89
C ASP A 53 -11.63 -0.99 -9.38
N LEU A 54 -10.47 -1.32 -8.81
CA LEU A 54 -9.72 -2.53 -9.21
C LEU A 54 -10.20 -3.81 -8.53
N HIS A 55 -10.69 -3.73 -7.31
CA HIS A 55 -10.96 -4.90 -6.46
C HIS A 55 -12.40 -5.00 -5.96
N GLY A 56 -13.24 -4.02 -6.27
CA GLY A 56 -14.61 -3.94 -5.79
C GLY A 56 -14.74 -3.26 -4.44
N VAL A 57 -15.99 -3.00 -4.01
CA VAL A 57 -16.31 -2.33 -2.76
C VAL A 57 -16.18 -3.32 -1.60
N PRO A 58 -15.32 -3.06 -0.61
CA PRO A 58 -15.19 -3.92 0.55
C PRO A 58 -16.37 -3.73 1.52
N GLU A 59 -16.73 -4.78 2.23
CA GLU A 59 -17.72 -4.68 3.31
C GLU A 59 -17.16 -3.87 4.49
N LYS A 60 -15.87 -4.02 4.74
CA LYS A 60 -15.19 -3.44 5.89
C LYS A 60 -13.79 -2.95 5.57
N ILE A 61 -13.45 -1.77 6.06
CA ILE A 61 -12.12 -1.21 5.99
C ILE A 61 -11.62 -0.90 7.40
N THR A 62 -10.43 -1.39 7.74
CA THR A 62 -9.73 -1.01 8.97
C THR A 62 -8.68 0.06 8.63
N ILE A 63 -8.77 1.19 9.28
CA ILE A 63 -7.86 2.33 9.11
C ILE A 63 -7.25 2.74 10.44
N ASP A 64 -6.13 3.45 10.38
CA ASP A 64 -5.63 4.17 11.54
C ASP A 64 -6.54 5.38 11.87
N LYS A 65 -6.28 6.03 13.00
CA LYS A 65 -7.03 7.24 13.42
C LYS A 65 -6.66 8.48 12.59
N SER A 66 -6.36 8.32 11.30
CA SER A 66 -6.07 9.44 10.41
C SER A 66 -7.36 10.13 9.98
N GLY A 67 -7.45 11.42 10.25
CA GLY A 67 -8.59 12.23 9.80
C GLY A 67 -8.77 12.25 8.29
N ALA A 68 -7.66 12.24 7.52
CA ALA A 68 -7.68 12.21 6.07
C ALA A 68 -8.30 10.92 5.52
N ASN A 69 -7.93 9.76 6.07
CA ASN A 69 -8.50 8.48 5.68
C ASN A 69 -9.98 8.37 6.01
N THR A 70 -10.38 8.78 7.21
CA THR A 70 -11.78 8.80 7.62
C THR A 70 -12.62 9.69 6.71
N ALA A 71 -12.17 10.92 6.45
CA ALA A 71 -12.86 11.86 5.57
C ALA A 71 -12.99 11.35 4.14
N ALA A 72 -11.95 10.70 3.61
CA ALA A 72 -11.94 10.12 2.28
C ALA A 72 -12.98 8.99 2.13
N ILE A 73 -13.02 8.06 3.07
CA ILE A 73 -13.97 6.95 3.04
C ILE A 73 -15.41 7.45 3.22
N THR A 74 -15.64 8.39 4.14
CA THR A 74 -16.96 9.01 4.33
C THR A 74 -17.44 9.70 3.05
N SER A 75 -16.56 10.41 2.38
CA SER A 75 -16.85 11.06 1.09
C SER A 75 -17.21 10.06 0.00
N ILE A 76 -16.50 8.95 -0.10
CA ILE A 76 -16.79 7.87 -1.07
C ILE A 76 -18.13 7.21 -0.77
N GLN A 77 -18.44 6.95 0.49
CA GLN A 77 -19.75 6.41 0.90
C GLN A 77 -20.90 7.34 0.52
N ALA A 78 -20.73 8.64 0.72
CA ALA A 78 -21.74 9.63 0.37
C ALA A 78 -21.97 9.68 -1.15
N ASP A 79 -20.92 9.58 -1.96
CA ASP A 79 -21.01 9.66 -3.41
C ASP A 79 -21.51 8.35 -4.05
N SER A 80 -21.12 7.20 -3.51
CA SER A 80 -21.50 5.88 -4.08
C SER A 80 -22.79 5.31 -3.51
N GLY A 81 -23.25 5.78 -2.36
CA GLY A 81 -24.40 5.26 -1.64
C GLY A 81 -24.21 3.83 -1.10
N GLN A 82 -23.01 3.27 -1.19
CA GLN A 82 -22.71 1.93 -0.71
C GLN A 82 -22.17 1.96 0.72
N PRO A 83 -22.70 1.13 1.64
CA PRO A 83 -22.23 1.09 3.01
C PRO A 83 -20.87 0.38 3.08
N ILE A 84 -19.91 1.05 3.69
CA ILE A 84 -18.61 0.47 4.05
C ILE A 84 -18.44 0.60 5.56
N GLU A 85 -18.31 -0.52 6.27
CA GLU A 85 -18.03 -0.48 7.69
C GLU A 85 -16.60 0.00 7.96
N MET A 86 -16.43 1.15 8.60
CA MET A 86 -15.12 1.65 9.02
C MET A 86 -14.80 1.20 10.43
N ARG A 87 -13.65 0.58 10.60
CA ARG A 87 -13.03 0.31 11.90
C ARG A 87 -11.80 1.18 12.09
N GLN A 88 -11.79 1.94 13.16
CA GLN A 88 -10.61 2.69 13.59
C GLN A 88 -9.96 1.95 14.75
N SER A 89 -8.86 1.28 14.50
CA SER A 89 -8.14 0.55 15.54
C SER A 89 -6.63 0.58 15.29
N LYS A 90 -5.91 1.03 16.32
CA LYS A 90 -4.46 0.97 16.34
C LYS A 90 -3.94 -0.48 16.33
N TYR A 91 -4.67 -1.39 16.94
CA TYR A 91 -4.23 -2.79 17.11
C TYR A 91 -4.58 -3.70 15.93
N LEU A 92 -5.61 -3.37 15.15
CA LEU A 92 -6.01 -4.16 13.99
C LEU A 92 -5.18 -3.85 12.73
N ASN A 93 -4.29 -2.86 12.79
CA ASN A 93 -3.35 -2.52 11.71
C ASN A 93 -2.07 -3.34 11.72
N ASN A 94 -1.93 -4.32 12.58
CA ASN A 94 -0.70 -5.12 12.69
C ASN A 94 -0.29 -5.79 11.39
N LEU A 95 -1.25 -6.29 10.60
CA LEU A 95 -0.97 -6.91 9.30
C LEU A 95 -0.34 -5.91 8.32
N VAL A 96 -0.93 -4.73 8.19
CA VAL A 96 -0.39 -3.65 7.35
C VAL A 96 0.98 -3.19 7.84
N GLU A 97 1.15 -3.05 9.16
CA GLU A 97 2.44 -2.65 9.74
C GLU A 97 3.56 -3.66 9.51
N GLN A 98 3.27 -4.95 9.62
CA GLN A 98 4.23 -6.01 9.32
C GLN A 98 4.62 -6.00 7.84
N ASP A 99 3.66 -5.81 6.98
CA ASP A 99 3.87 -5.69 5.54
C ASP A 99 4.70 -4.44 5.19
N HIS A 100 4.43 -3.31 5.85
CA HIS A 100 5.25 -2.09 5.74
C HIS A 100 6.70 -2.31 6.17
N ARG A 101 6.94 -3.08 7.22
CA ARG A 101 8.30 -3.38 7.67
C ARG A 101 9.10 -4.13 6.63
N ALA A 102 8.49 -5.05 5.90
CA ALA A 102 9.14 -5.79 4.83
C ALA A 102 9.64 -4.84 3.71
N VAL A 103 8.80 -3.90 3.30
CA VAL A 103 9.18 -2.88 2.30
C VAL A 103 10.24 -1.92 2.86
N LYS A 104 10.07 -1.42 4.07
CA LYS A 104 11.05 -0.52 4.73
C LYS A 104 12.43 -1.15 4.89
N ARG A 105 12.49 -2.46 5.12
CA ARG A 105 13.77 -3.18 5.23
C ARG A 105 14.60 -3.08 3.96
N ILE A 106 13.94 -2.99 2.81
CA ILE A 106 14.59 -2.84 1.50
C ILE A 106 14.89 -1.37 1.20
N THR A 107 13.96 -0.47 1.48
CA THR A 107 14.08 0.96 1.12
C THR A 107 14.99 1.74 2.07
N ARG A 108 15.06 1.38 3.35
CA ARG A 108 15.84 2.10 4.35
C ARG A 108 17.34 2.18 4.02
N PRO A 109 18.02 1.09 3.60
CA PRO A 109 19.43 1.15 3.22
C PRO A 109 19.72 2.02 1.99
N MET A 110 18.74 2.30 1.16
CA MET A 110 18.88 3.14 -0.03
C MET A 110 19.04 4.63 0.30
N LEU A 111 18.80 5.05 1.54
CA LEU A 111 18.92 6.42 2.05
C LEU A 111 18.05 7.45 1.30
N GLY A 112 17.10 7.01 0.53
CA GLY A 112 16.17 7.83 -0.24
C GLY A 112 16.34 7.68 -1.76
N PHE A 113 15.50 8.41 -2.49
CA PHE A 113 15.48 8.41 -3.95
C PHE A 113 15.78 9.80 -4.49
N LYS A 114 16.35 9.88 -5.69
CA LYS A 114 16.69 11.16 -6.33
C LYS A 114 15.47 11.86 -6.91
N THR A 115 14.56 11.11 -7.53
CA THR A 115 13.36 11.68 -8.16
C THR A 115 12.11 10.89 -7.79
N PHE A 116 10.96 11.55 -7.91
CA PHE A 116 9.67 10.90 -7.67
C PHE A 116 9.41 9.74 -8.65
N ARG A 117 9.79 9.93 -9.93
CA ARG A 117 9.66 8.90 -10.96
C ARG A 117 10.46 7.65 -10.62
N CYS A 118 11.73 7.82 -10.24
CA CYS A 118 12.59 6.69 -9.85
C CYS A 118 12.03 5.98 -8.62
N ALA A 119 11.58 6.72 -7.61
CA ALA A 119 10.96 6.15 -6.43
C ALA A 119 9.72 5.32 -6.78
N ARG A 120 8.85 5.84 -7.63
CA ARG A 120 7.63 5.14 -8.07
C ARG A 120 7.96 3.82 -8.77
N ILE A 121 8.91 3.81 -9.68
CA ILE A 121 9.32 2.62 -10.43
C ILE A 121 9.94 1.58 -9.49
N LEU A 122 10.89 1.99 -8.65
CA LEU A 122 11.59 1.08 -7.75
C LEU A 122 10.68 0.51 -6.67
N ILE A 123 9.79 1.32 -6.10
CA ILE A 123 8.80 0.86 -5.11
C ILE A 123 7.82 -0.11 -5.76
N ALA A 124 7.36 0.15 -6.98
CA ALA A 124 6.50 -0.80 -7.70
C ALA A 124 7.19 -2.16 -7.90
N GLY A 125 8.47 -2.17 -8.27
CA GLY A 125 9.26 -3.39 -8.37
C GLY A 125 9.41 -4.12 -7.03
N ILE A 126 9.69 -3.39 -5.95
CA ILE A 126 9.79 -3.94 -4.59
C ILE A 126 8.46 -4.56 -4.16
N GLU A 127 7.34 -3.90 -4.41
CA GLU A 127 6.00 -4.41 -4.09
C GLU A 127 5.66 -5.67 -4.87
N VAL A 128 5.97 -5.71 -6.17
CA VAL A 128 5.76 -6.91 -6.99
C VAL A 128 6.58 -8.09 -6.46
N MET A 129 7.86 -7.89 -6.15
CA MET A 129 8.70 -8.93 -5.55
C MET A 129 8.19 -9.39 -4.19
N HIS A 130 7.64 -8.48 -3.40
CA HIS A 130 7.04 -8.80 -2.11
C HIS A 130 5.76 -9.65 -2.29
N MET A 131 4.91 -9.32 -3.25
CA MET A 131 3.73 -10.10 -3.62
C MET A 131 4.11 -11.52 -4.08
N ILE A 132 5.16 -11.64 -4.90
CA ILE A 132 5.70 -12.94 -5.33
C ILE A 132 6.16 -13.78 -4.14
N ARG A 133 6.90 -13.18 -3.20
CA ARG A 133 7.38 -13.88 -1.99
C ARG A 133 6.23 -14.35 -1.09
N LYS A 134 5.14 -13.61 -1.06
CA LYS A 134 3.92 -14.03 -0.34
C LYS A 134 3.14 -15.13 -1.06
N GLY A 135 3.50 -15.46 -2.30
CA GLY A 135 2.76 -16.42 -3.13
C GLY A 135 1.44 -15.89 -3.65
N GLN A 136 1.22 -14.58 -3.57
CA GLN A 136 -0.03 -13.92 -3.90
C GLN A 136 -0.37 -13.96 -5.40
N LEU A 137 0.64 -13.93 -6.27
CA LEU A 137 0.46 -13.85 -7.72
C LEU A 137 0.36 -15.21 -8.40
N GLY A 138 0.33 -16.28 -7.64
CA GLY A 138 0.35 -17.63 -8.18
C GLY A 138 -1.00 -18.31 -8.18
N ASP A 139 -1.70 -18.26 -9.29
CA ASP A 139 -2.54 -19.36 -9.79
C ASP A 139 -1.69 -20.42 -10.48
N ILE A 140 -0.42 -20.41 -10.23
CA ILE A 140 0.51 -21.40 -10.77
C ILE A 140 0.32 -22.66 -9.94
N LYS A 141 -0.22 -23.68 -10.57
CA LYS A 141 -0.46 -25.03 -10.02
C LYS A 141 0.79 -25.69 -9.40
N ASP A 142 1.89 -24.97 -9.41
CA ASP A 142 3.18 -25.43 -8.89
C ASP A 142 3.73 -24.45 -7.85
N ARG A 143 3.41 -24.72 -6.58
CA ARG A 143 3.99 -24.00 -5.43
C ARG A 143 5.51 -24.19 -5.31
N SER A 144 6.12 -24.98 -6.20
CA SER A 144 7.55 -25.23 -6.24
C SER A 144 8.33 -24.24 -7.09
N SER A 145 7.65 -23.35 -7.80
CA SER A 145 8.31 -22.36 -8.65
C SER A 145 9.06 -21.32 -7.81
N SER A 146 10.33 -21.12 -8.11
CA SER A 146 11.12 -20.09 -7.44
C SER A 146 10.58 -18.69 -7.69
N ALA A 147 10.86 -17.73 -6.78
CA ALA A 147 10.46 -16.35 -6.98
C ALA A 147 10.99 -15.74 -8.29
N ALA A 148 12.17 -16.16 -8.73
CA ALA A 148 12.73 -15.75 -10.02
C ALA A 148 11.90 -16.26 -11.20
N ASN A 149 11.49 -17.53 -11.17
CA ASN A 149 10.64 -18.09 -12.22
C ASN A 149 9.28 -17.41 -12.27
N GLN A 150 8.66 -17.13 -11.13
CA GLN A 150 7.40 -16.39 -11.08
C GLN A 150 7.54 -14.98 -11.65
N PHE A 151 8.65 -14.32 -11.36
CA PHE A 151 8.94 -13.00 -11.92
C PHE A 151 9.06 -13.05 -13.45
N TYR A 152 9.79 -14.02 -14.00
CA TYR A 152 9.92 -14.18 -15.45
C TYR A 152 8.57 -14.48 -16.13
N LEU A 153 7.73 -15.28 -15.51
CA LEU A 153 6.39 -15.57 -16.05
C LEU A 153 5.47 -14.34 -16.09
N LEU A 154 5.68 -13.36 -15.21
CA LEU A 154 4.95 -12.09 -15.22
C LEU A 154 5.50 -11.10 -16.26
N ALA A 155 6.76 -11.22 -16.64
CA ALA A 155 7.43 -10.30 -17.56
C ALA A 155 7.16 -10.63 -19.04
N PHE A 156 6.69 -11.80 -19.33
CA PHE A 156 6.41 -12.34 -20.67
C PHE A 156 5.03 -12.99 -20.74
#